data_d80df749a7fd43c6e6600debc0555145
#
_entry.id   d80df749a7fd43c6e6600debc0555145
#
_cell.length_a   1.000
_cell.length_b   1.000
_cell.length_c   1.000
_cell.angle_alpha   90.00
_cell.angle_beta   90.00
_cell.angle_gamma   90.00
#
_symmetry.space_group_name_H-M   'P 1'
#
loop_
_entity.id
_entity.type
_entity.pdbx_description
1 polymer ?
#
loop_
_entity_poly.entity_id
_entity_poly.type
_entity_poly.pdbx_seq_one_letter_code
_entity_poly.pdbx_strand_id
1 'polypeptide(L)'
;MSLAITIDAQSDNENIVAAQGITLNIDFGNGTTREYDNLNGSTVLDITSSVLDVQVQWYGSFAYIRGIEGLVGVGDTGWQYWVNGEFASIAVNLYVLQDGDSILWKYTNPQPQTQYDPTFIPGLIIVSLSGMGFLGIVYIQTSRRIK
;
A
#
# COMPACT_ATOMS: atom_id res chain seq x y z
N MET A 1 4.98 -55.09 1.05
CA MET A 1 5.43 -54.12 0.04
C MET A 1 4.88 -52.76 0.43
N SER A 2 5.70 -51.91 1.06
CA SER A 2 5.26 -50.61 1.54
C SER A 2 5.65 -49.55 0.48
N LEU A 3 4.66 -48.83 -0.07
CA LEU A 3 4.90 -47.70 -0.97
C LEU A 3 5.20 -46.48 -0.12
N ALA A 4 6.43 -46.00 -0.14
CA ALA A 4 6.77 -44.70 0.42
C ALA A 4 6.42 -43.62 -0.60
N ILE A 5 5.44 -42.76 -0.27
CA ILE A 5 5.13 -41.54 -1.03
C ILE A 5 6.12 -40.48 -0.55
N THR A 6 7.10 -40.15 -1.40
CA THR A 6 7.98 -38.99 -1.19
C THR A 6 7.21 -37.77 -1.65
N ILE A 7 6.79 -36.90 -0.71
CA ILE A 7 6.28 -35.57 -1.03
C ILE A 7 7.51 -34.70 -1.23
N ASP A 8 7.78 -34.38 -2.49
CA ASP A 8 8.78 -33.40 -2.88
C ASP A 8 8.18 -32.01 -2.57
N ALA A 9 8.62 -31.41 -1.48
CA ALA A 9 8.28 -30.03 -1.14
C ALA A 9 9.07 -29.13 -2.07
N GLN A 10 8.51 -28.85 -3.23
CA GLN A 10 9.00 -27.83 -4.14
C GLN A 10 8.82 -26.50 -3.42
N SER A 11 9.89 -25.92 -2.90
CA SER A 11 9.90 -24.53 -2.44
C SER A 11 9.77 -23.67 -3.68
N ASP A 12 8.57 -23.12 -3.89
CA ASP A 12 8.36 -22.03 -4.83
C ASP A 12 9.17 -20.82 -4.30
N ASN A 13 10.44 -20.77 -4.67
CA ASN A 13 11.17 -19.52 -4.67
C ASN A 13 10.50 -18.67 -5.77
N GLU A 14 9.51 -17.85 -5.40
CA GLU A 14 9.10 -16.74 -6.23
C GLU A 14 10.34 -15.88 -6.47
N ASN A 15 10.94 -16.08 -7.61
CA ASN A 15 12.05 -15.26 -8.08
C ASN A 15 11.41 -13.90 -8.42
N ILE A 16 11.42 -12.97 -7.46
CA ILE A 16 10.94 -11.61 -7.71
C ILE A 16 11.85 -11.02 -8.77
N VAL A 17 11.34 -10.98 -9.99
CA VAL A 17 12.05 -10.38 -11.13
C VAL A 17 12.07 -8.87 -10.90
N ALA A 18 13.25 -8.26 -10.96
CA ALA A 18 13.36 -6.81 -10.83
C ALA A 18 12.63 -6.12 -11.99
N ALA A 19 11.76 -5.18 -11.68
CA ALA A 19 11.09 -4.34 -12.65
C ALA A 19 12.12 -3.44 -13.36
N GLN A 20 11.85 -3.11 -14.62
CA GLN A 20 12.76 -2.35 -15.50
C GLN A 20 12.11 -1.05 -16.00
N GLY A 21 12.96 -0.09 -16.39
CA GLY A 21 12.51 1.16 -16.96
C GLY A 21 11.77 2.07 -15.98
N ILE A 22 12.09 1.97 -14.70
CA ILE A 22 11.46 2.78 -13.64
C ILE A 22 11.98 4.21 -13.71
N THR A 23 11.06 5.18 -13.58
CA THR A 23 11.39 6.61 -13.39
C THR A 23 11.21 6.98 -11.92
N LEU A 24 12.21 7.65 -11.35
CA LEU A 24 12.18 8.17 -9.99
C LEU A 24 12.26 9.70 -9.99
N ASN A 25 11.23 10.35 -9.50
CA ASN A 25 11.14 11.80 -9.32
C ASN A 25 11.16 12.16 -7.85
N ILE A 26 11.85 13.26 -7.50
CA ILE A 26 11.98 13.75 -6.13
C ILE A 26 11.68 15.23 -6.11
N ASP A 27 10.73 15.63 -5.26
CA ASP A 27 10.39 17.02 -4.94
C ASP A 27 10.80 17.29 -3.48
N PHE A 28 11.81 18.13 -3.29
CA PHE A 28 12.34 18.51 -1.98
C PHE A 28 11.47 19.53 -1.23
N GLY A 29 10.33 19.94 -1.79
CA GLY A 29 9.39 20.87 -1.15
C GLY A 29 9.86 22.33 -1.14
N ASN A 30 11.05 22.63 -1.65
CA ASN A 30 11.65 23.97 -1.72
C ASN A 30 11.79 24.48 -3.15
N GLY A 31 11.10 23.85 -4.11
CA GLY A 31 11.21 24.12 -5.54
C GLY A 31 12.35 23.38 -6.25
N THR A 32 13.15 22.60 -5.53
CA THR A 32 14.17 21.72 -6.14
C THR A 32 13.55 20.37 -6.44
N THR A 33 13.76 19.90 -7.67
CA THR A 33 13.37 18.55 -8.11
C THR A 33 14.57 17.82 -8.72
N ARG A 34 14.55 16.49 -8.68
CA ARG A 34 15.49 15.62 -9.39
C ARG A 34 14.73 14.49 -10.06
N GLU A 35 15.24 14.02 -11.19
CA GLU A 35 14.69 12.90 -11.94
C GLU A 35 15.80 11.90 -12.30
N TYR A 36 15.47 10.62 -12.20
CA TYR A 36 16.32 9.49 -12.58
C TYR A 36 15.49 8.53 -13.40
N ASP A 37 15.99 8.17 -14.58
CA ASP A 37 15.29 7.32 -15.53
C ASP A 37 15.96 5.97 -15.71
N ASN A 38 15.19 5.03 -16.26
CA ASN A 38 15.68 3.71 -16.65
C ASN A 38 16.33 2.92 -15.50
N LEU A 39 15.75 3.04 -14.30
CA LEU A 39 16.18 2.30 -13.12
C LEU A 39 15.60 0.88 -13.12
N ASN A 40 16.28 -0.02 -12.40
CA ASN A 40 15.86 -1.41 -12.26
C ASN A 40 15.87 -1.79 -10.77
N GLY A 41 14.78 -2.41 -10.30
CA GLY A 41 14.64 -2.82 -8.89
C GLY A 41 13.27 -3.45 -8.63
N SER A 42 13.15 -4.17 -7.52
CA SER A 42 11.93 -4.92 -7.21
C SER A 42 10.94 -4.10 -6.37
N THR A 43 11.43 -3.20 -5.54
CA THR A 43 10.60 -2.41 -4.62
C THR A 43 10.93 -0.92 -4.70
N VAL A 44 10.04 -0.09 -4.14
CA VAL A 44 10.30 1.35 -4.02
C VAL A 44 11.56 1.62 -3.21
N LEU A 45 11.82 0.81 -2.16
CA LEU A 45 13.05 0.92 -1.37
C LEU A 45 14.28 0.65 -2.22
N ASP A 46 14.29 -0.41 -3.03
CA ASP A 46 15.42 -0.79 -3.89
C ASP A 46 15.77 0.34 -4.85
N ILE A 47 14.75 0.84 -5.58
CA ILE A 47 14.95 1.94 -6.54
C ILE A 47 15.48 3.20 -5.85
N THR A 48 14.84 3.62 -4.74
CA THR A 48 15.23 4.85 -4.04
C THR A 48 16.66 4.76 -3.52
N SER A 49 17.02 3.63 -2.90
CA SER A 49 18.35 3.41 -2.33
C SER A 49 19.44 3.19 -3.37
N SER A 50 19.08 2.86 -4.61
CA SER A 50 20.07 2.64 -5.68
C SER A 50 20.73 3.92 -6.18
N VAL A 51 20.08 5.08 -6.04
CA VAL A 51 20.52 6.36 -6.61
C VAL A 51 20.55 7.51 -5.61
N LEU A 52 20.07 7.31 -4.37
CA LEU A 52 20.00 8.33 -3.33
C LEU A 52 20.55 7.83 -2.00
N ASP A 53 21.08 8.75 -1.19
CA ASP A 53 21.34 8.49 0.23
C ASP A 53 20.03 8.55 1.01
N VAL A 54 19.62 7.41 1.59
CA VAL A 54 18.36 7.29 2.30
C VAL A 54 18.55 6.88 3.76
N GLN A 55 17.83 7.54 4.65
CA GLN A 55 17.72 7.15 6.05
C GLN A 55 16.43 6.35 6.24
N VAL A 56 16.58 5.04 6.44
CA VAL A 56 15.46 4.11 6.61
C VAL A 56 15.16 3.92 8.09
N GLN A 57 13.90 4.07 8.47
CA GLN A 57 13.39 3.72 9.79
C GLN A 57 12.57 2.43 9.71
N TRP A 58 12.97 1.43 10.49
CA TRP A 58 12.29 0.13 10.53
C TRP A 58 11.31 0.04 11.71
N TYR A 59 10.11 -0.46 11.45
CA TYR A 59 9.10 -0.83 12.43
C TYR A 59 8.74 -2.31 12.22
N GLY A 60 9.44 -3.20 12.92
CA GLY A 60 9.38 -4.64 12.63
C GLY A 60 9.91 -4.92 11.23
N SER A 61 9.08 -5.50 10.36
CA SER A 61 9.39 -5.78 8.95
C SER A 61 9.04 -4.66 7.97
N PHE A 62 8.55 -3.51 8.46
CA PHE A 62 8.11 -2.39 7.64
C PHE A 62 9.17 -1.29 7.58
N ALA A 63 9.61 -0.94 6.37
CA ALA A 63 10.57 0.13 6.13
C ALA A 63 9.87 1.43 5.74
N TYR A 64 10.27 2.54 6.38
CA TYR A 64 9.82 3.90 6.08
C TYR A 64 11.04 4.79 5.82
N ILE A 65 10.93 5.70 4.88
CA ILE A 65 11.99 6.68 4.61
C ILE A 65 11.83 7.86 5.57
N ARG A 66 12.80 8.02 6.45
CA ARG A 66 12.90 9.14 7.39
C ARG A 66 13.59 10.35 6.75
N GLY A 67 14.56 10.10 5.88
CA GLY A 67 15.34 11.15 5.22
C GLY A 67 15.84 10.73 3.85
N ILE A 68 15.96 11.68 2.94
CA ILE A 68 16.58 11.54 1.62
C ILE A 68 17.60 12.66 1.46
N GLU A 69 18.85 12.33 1.04
CA GLU A 69 19.93 13.30 0.80
C GLU A 69 20.17 14.25 1.99
N GLY A 70 20.05 13.73 3.20
CA GLY A 70 20.22 14.48 4.44
C GLY A 70 19.02 15.32 4.86
N LEU A 71 17.98 15.47 4.05
CA LEU A 71 16.73 16.13 4.44
C LEU A 71 15.85 15.16 5.21
N VAL A 72 15.77 15.34 6.50
CA VAL A 72 15.04 14.50 7.46
C VAL A 72 13.68 15.10 7.78
N GLY A 73 12.65 14.29 7.96
CA GLY A 73 11.33 14.74 8.40
C GLY A 73 11.37 15.44 9.77
N VAL A 74 10.64 16.56 9.89
CA VAL A 74 10.55 17.38 11.12
C VAL A 74 9.09 17.73 11.41
N GLY A 75 8.64 17.47 12.63
CA GLY A 75 7.24 17.70 13.02
C GLY A 75 6.30 16.87 12.15
N ASP A 76 5.34 17.55 11.53
CA ASP A 76 4.37 16.91 10.64
C ASP A 76 4.83 16.86 9.17
N THR A 77 6.01 17.41 8.84
CA THR A 77 6.55 17.40 7.49
C THR A 77 7.51 16.23 7.33
N GLY A 78 7.37 15.47 6.25
CA GLY A 78 8.21 14.31 5.97
C GLY A 78 8.10 13.83 4.54
N TRP A 79 8.73 12.70 4.28
CA TRP A 79 8.76 12.09 2.96
C TRP A 79 7.52 11.22 2.74
N GLN A 80 6.81 11.47 1.65
CA GLN A 80 5.69 10.69 1.17
C GLN A 80 5.96 10.29 -0.28
N TYR A 81 5.36 9.17 -0.73
CA TYR A 81 5.57 8.72 -2.09
C TYR A 81 4.28 8.34 -2.81
N TRP A 82 4.33 8.47 -4.10
CA TRP A 82 3.30 8.11 -5.07
C TRP A 82 3.89 7.16 -6.09
N VAL A 83 3.10 6.23 -6.59
CA VAL A 83 3.46 5.41 -7.75
C VAL A 83 2.37 5.63 -8.81
N ASN A 84 2.79 5.95 -10.02
CA ASN A 84 1.88 6.27 -11.14
C ASN A 84 0.83 7.35 -10.82
N GLY A 85 1.21 8.31 -9.98
CA GLY A 85 0.34 9.40 -9.54
C GLY A 85 -0.59 9.07 -8.39
N GLU A 86 -0.63 7.82 -7.90
CA GLU A 86 -1.43 7.40 -6.75
C GLU A 86 -0.62 7.40 -5.47
N PHE A 87 -1.18 7.98 -4.40
CA PHE A 87 -0.54 7.99 -3.09
C PHE A 87 -0.39 6.58 -2.54
N ALA A 88 0.82 6.20 -2.17
CA ALA A 88 1.10 4.89 -1.61
C ALA A 88 1.16 4.94 -0.07
N SER A 89 0.28 4.18 0.60
CA SER A 89 0.16 4.12 2.06
C SER A 89 0.78 2.87 2.67
N ILE A 90 1.56 2.11 1.91
CA ILE A 90 2.25 0.91 2.39
C ILE A 90 3.74 1.16 2.59
N ALA A 91 4.42 0.27 3.34
CA ALA A 91 5.84 0.35 3.57
C ALA A 91 6.63 0.20 2.26
N VAL A 92 7.70 0.97 2.10
CA VAL A 92 8.47 1.09 0.84
C VAL A 92 9.13 -0.21 0.38
N ASN A 93 9.43 -1.12 1.31
CA ASN A 93 9.98 -2.44 1.03
C ASN A 93 8.93 -3.48 0.64
N LEU A 94 7.64 -3.15 0.78
CA LEU A 94 6.53 -4.02 0.42
C LEU A 94 5.83 -3.60 -0.88
N TYR A 95 6.11 -2.41 -1.38
CA TYR A 95 5.56 -1.98 -2.66
C TYR A 95 6.38 -2.60 -3.80
N VAL A 96 5.83 -3.63 -4.42
CA VAL A 96 6.45 -4.33 -5.57
C VAL A 96 6.13 -3.55 -6.84
N LEU A 97 7.18 -3.19 -7.57
CA LEU A 97 7.11 -2.39 -8.80
C LEU A 97 6.87 -3.26 -10.03
N GLN A 98 6.32 -2.64 -11.06
CA GLN A 98 6.14 -3.19 -12.39
C GLN A 98 6.98 -2.41 -13.40
N ASP A 99 7.25 -3.03 -14.56
CA ASP A 99 8.01 -2.39 -15.64
C ASP A 99 7.36 -1.06 -16.04
N GLY A 100 8.17 0.00 -16.12
CA GLY A 100 7.73 1.34 -16.51
C GLY A 100 7.01 2.15 -15.43
N ASP A 101 6.96 1.68 -14.19
CA ASP A 101 6.37 2.46 -13.09
C ASP A 101 7.11 3.79 -12.90
N SER A 102 6.35 4.80 -12.45
CA SER A 102 6.88 6.12 -12.09
C SER A 102 6.69 6.36 -10.60
N ILE A 103 7.81 6.54 -9.88
CA ILE A 103 7.83 6.87 -8.46
C ILE A 103 8.01 8.36 -8.30
N LEU A 104 7.23 8.99 -7.42
CA LEU A 104 7.41 10.39 -7.02
C LEU A 104 7.52 10.48 -5.50
N TRP A 105 8.66 10.95 -5.02
CA TRP A 105 8.84 11.34 -3.63
C TRP A 105 8.57 12.83 -3.45
N LYS A 106 7.84 13.20 -2.40
CA LYS A 106 7.65 14.60 -1.99
C LYS A 106 7.95 14.79 -0.52
N TYR A 107 8.70 15.84 -0.22
CA TYR A 107 8.86 16.33 1.14
C TYR A 107 7.72 17.30 1.45
N THR A 108 6.73 16.86 2.20
CA THR A 108 5.48 17.61 2.41
C THR A 108 4.83 17.23 3.75
N ASN A 109 3.83 18.01 4.15
CA ASN A 109 2.95 17.64 5.25
C ASN A 109 2.07 16.44 4.84
N PRO A 110 1.67 15.59 5.81
CA PRO A 110 0.78 14.47 5.54
C PRO A 110 -0.47 14.96 4.79
N GLN A 111 -0.74 14.34 3.66
CA GLN A 111 -2.02 14.56 3.00
C GLN A 111 -3.11 13.98 3.90
N PRO A 112 -4.15 14.75 4.25
CA PRO A 112 -5.27 14.16 4.97
C PRO A 112 -5.79 13.01 4.12
N GLN A 113 -5.84 11.82 4.72
CA GLN A 113 -6.42 10.64 4.08
C GLN A 113 -7.94 10.82 3.98
N THR A 114 -8.38 11.77 3.15
CA THR A 114 -9.79 11.97 2.85
C THR A 114 -10.19 11.06 1.70
N GLN A 115 -10.02 9.77 1.87
CA GLN A 115 -10.82 8.85 1.09
C GLN A 115 -11.83 8.16 2.01
N TYR A 116 -12.57 8.97 2.72
CA TYR A 116 -13.86 8.60 3.22
C TYR A 116 -14.81 8.68 2.02
N ASP A 117 -15.04 7.56 1.35
CA ASP A 117 -16.07 7.47 0.32
C ASP A 117 -17.43 7.56 1.04
N PRO A 118 -18.13 8.72 0.99
CA PRO A 118 -19.41 8.87 1.67
C PRO A 118 -20.49 7.97 1.07
N THR A 119 -20.24 7.30 -0.04
CA THR A 119 -21.18 6.37 -0.67
C THR A 119 -21.22 5.01 0.03
N PHE A 120 -20.21 4.67 0.85
CA PHE A 120 -20.15 3.39 1.57
C PHE A 120 -21.13 3.34 2.76
N ILE A 121 -21.41 4.47 3.43
CA ILE A 121 -22.31 4.49 4.60
C ILE A 121 -23.78 4.29 4.25
N PRO A 122 -24.35 4.92 3.19
CA PRO A 122 -25.73 4.67 2.82
C PRO A 122 -26.02 3.19 2.49
N GLY A 123 -25.07 2.52 1.83
CA GLY A 123 -25.21 1.09 1.51
C GLY A 123 -25.24 0.19 2.75
N LEU A 124 -24.37 0.45 3.72
CA LEU A 124 -24.31 -0.32 4.97
C LEU A 124 -25.57 -0.11 5.85
N ILE A 125 -26.09 1.10 5.90
CA ILE A 125 -27.33 1.41 6.62
C ILE A 125 -28.53 0.75 5.95
N ILE A 126 -28.61 0.75 4.62
CA ILE A 126 -29.70 0.11 3.87
C ILE A 126 -29.71 -1.40 4.12
N VAL A 127 -28.55 -2.06 4.10
CA VAL A 127 -28.45 -3.51 4.36
C VAL A 127 -28.87 -3.83 5.80
N SER A 128 -28.47 -3.03 6.78
CA SER A 128 -28.82 -3.25 8.19
C SER A 128 -30.31 -3.03 8.45
N LEU A 129 -30.94 -2.01 7.85
CA LEU A 129 -32.37 -1.73 7.98
C LEU A 129 -33.23 -2.79 7.30
N SER A 130 -32.82 -3.30 6.13
CA SER A 130 -33.53 -4.37 5.43
C SER A 130 -33.45 -5.69 6.19
N GLY A 131 -32.32 -6.01 6.82
CA GLY A 131 -32.15 -7.20 7.67
C GLY A 131 -33.04 -7.17 8.92
N MET A 132 -33.12 -6.04 9.59
CA MET A 132 -34.01 -5.86 10.76
C MET A 132 -35.48 -5.94 10.38
N GLY A 133 -35.90 -5.37 9.24
CA GLY A 133 -37.25 -5.46 8.73
C GLY A 133 -37.68 -6.91 8.45
N PHE A 134 -36.79 -7.71 7.84
CA PHE A 134 -37.04 -9.11 7.54
C PHE A 134 -37.20 -9.96 8.81
N LEU A 135 -36.36 -9.78 9.81
CA LEU A 135 -36.45 -10.46 11.10
C LEU A 135 -37.74 -10.10 11.85
N GLY A 136 -38.17 -8.85 11.79
CA GLY A 136 -39.45 -8.39 12.36
C GLY A 136 -40.66 -9.08 11.73
N ILE A 137 -40.68 -9.20 10.41
CA ILE A 137 -41.78 -9.88 9.68
C ILE A 137 -41.81 -11.37 10.03
N VAL A 138 -40.67 -12.06 10.08
CA VAL A 138 -40.60 -13.46 10.46
C VAL A 138 -41.09 -13.68 11.89
N TYR A 139 -40.72 -12.81 12.84
CA TYR A 139 -41.16 -12.87 14.22
C TYR A 139 -42.70 -12.72 14.35
N ILE A 140 -43.32 -11.76 13.66
CA ILE A 140 -44.77 -11.54 13.68
C ILE A 140 -45.50 -12.74 13.09
N GLN A 141 -45.02 -13.32 11.99
CA GLN A 141 -45.65 -14.50 11.38
C GLN A 141 -45.60 -15.72 12.26
N THR A 142 -44.45 -15.93 12.95
CA THR A 142 -44.26 -17.06 13.87
C THR A 142 -45.14 -16.92 15.11
N SER A 143 -45.27 -15.73 15.68
CA SER A 143 -46.14 -15.45 16.85
C SER A 143 -47.64 -15.62 16.57
N ARG A 144 -48.08 -15.47 15.33
CA ARG A 144 -49.48 -15.68 14.94
C ARG A 144 -49.89 -17.14 14.77
N ARG A 145 -48.89 -18.06 14.64
CA ARG A 145 -49.16 -19.50 14.49
C ARG A 145 -49.24 -20.26 15.81
N ILE A 146 -48.99 -19.60 16.95
CA ILE A 146 -48.94 -20.22 18.29
C ILE A 146 -50.22 -19.90 19.11
N LYS A 147 -51.23 -19.30 18.49
CA LYS A 147 -52.57 -19.08 19.13
C LYS A 147 -53.61 -20.00 18.54
#